data_efa6be117876815291086cf717ba331c
#
_entry.id   efa6be117876815291086cf717ba331c
#
_cell.length_a   1.000
_cell.length_b   1.000
_cell.length_c   1.000
_cell.angle_alpha   90.00
_cell.angle_beta   90.00
_cell.angle_gamma   90.00
#
_symmetry.space_group_name_H-M   'P 1'
#
loop_
_entity.id
_entity.type
_entity.pdbx_description
1 polymer ?
#
loop_
_entity_poly.entity_id
_entity_poly.type
_entity_poly.pdbx_seq_one_letter_code
_entity_poly.pdbx_strand_id
1 'polypeptide(L)'
;EGQAALASGNTGAAIDAYESALTVEPGSVSVLLALADATRQEGMQGKALHYYRVALANDPRNVAAITGEGLALAEKGATEKAGRNLVRLQALCGKDCAADSPLAEALARKPAPKMVTATSVTAKTLISEN
;
A
#
# COMPACT_ATOMS: atom_id res chain seq x y z
N GLU A 1 16.50 -13.95 6.21
CA GLU A 1 15.69 -14.96 5.50
C GLU A 1 14.64 -14.33 4.60
N GLY A 2 13.88 -13.36 5.12
CA GLY A 2 12.82 -12.74 4.34
C GLY A 2 13.33 -11.99 3.13
N GLN A 3 14.41 -11.24 3.29
CA GLN A 3 14.98 -10.48 2.17
C GLN A 3 15.56 -11.41 1.11
N ALA A 4 16.18 -12.50 1.52
CA ALA A 4 16.71 -13.48 0.57
C ALA A 4 15.55 -14.13 -0.22
N ALA A 5 14.44 -14.42 0.45
CA ALA A 5 13.27 -15.01 -0.21
C ALA A 5 12.66 -14.04 -1.22
N LEU A 6 12.59 -12.74 -0.89
CA LEU A 6 12.10 -11.74 -1.83
C LEU A 6 13.02 -11.60 -3.03
N ALA A 7 14.33 -11.57 -2.79
CA ALA A 7 15.30 -11.45 -3.87
C ALA A 7 15.22 -12.63 -4.83
N SER A 8 14.85 -13.81 -4.35
CA SER A 8 14.67 -14.99 -5.19
C SER A 8 13.28 -15.07 -5.82
N GLY A 9 12.40 -14.11 -5.52
CA GLY A 9 11.04 -14.10 -6.02
C GLY A 9 10.06 -14.97 -5.23
N ASN A 10 10.48 -15.53 -4.11
CA ASN A 10 9.60 -16.37 -3.29
C ASN A 10 8.91 -15.52 -2.22
N THR A 11 7.84 -14.84 -2.61
CA THR A 11 7.13 -13.92 -1.73
C THR A 11 6.45 -14.64 -0.57
N GLY A 12 5.92 -15.85 -0.80
CA GLY A 12 5.29 -16.62 0.27
C GLY A 12 6.25 -16.97 1.39
N ALA A 13 7.46 -17.42 1.03
CA ALA A 13 8.47 -17.74 2.03
C ALA A 13 8.93 -16.47 2.76
N ALA A 14 8.98 -15.35 2.05
CA ALA A 14 9.34 -14.07 2.68
C ALA A 14 8.30 -13.68 3.73
N ILE A 15 7.02 -13.82 3.41
CA ILE A 15 5.94 -13.51 4.35
C ILE A 15 6.09 -14.37 5.62
N ASP A 16 6.29 -15.67 5.43
CA ASP A 16 6.46 -16.58 6.57
C ASP A 16 7.64 -16.18 7.45
N ALA A 17 8.77 -15.83 6.83
CA ALA A 17 9.96 -15.44 7.56
C ALA A 17 9.73 -14.13 8.34
N TYR A 18 9.07 -13.16 7.74
CA TYR A 18 8.77 -11.90 8.42
C TYR A 18 7.75 -12.09 9.55
N GLU A 19 6.74 -12.94 9.34
CA GLU A 19 5.78 -13.23 10.41
C GLU A 19 6.47 -13.88 11.60
N SER A 20 7.42 -14.78 11.34
CA SER A 20 8.22 -15.39 12.41
C SER A 20 9.04 -14.33 13.13
N ALA A 21 9.63 -13.39 12.41
CA ALA A 21 10.42 -12.32 13.01
C ALA A 21 9.56 -11.45 13.94
N LEU A 22 8.28 -11.22 13.58
CA LEU A 22 7.38 -10.42 14.41
C LEU A 22 7.03 -11.11 15.72
N THR A 23 7.12 -12.43 15.81
CA THR A 23 6.88 -13.09 17.09
C THR A 23 7.98 -12.77 18.11
N VAL A 24 9.16 -12.41 17.61
CA VAL A 24 10.30 -12.02 18.46
C VAL A 24 10.25 -10.54 18.78
N GLU A 25 9.97 -9.71 17.76
CA GLU A 25 9.93 -8.25 17.90
C GLU A 25 8.65 -7.70 17.27
N PRO A 26 7.51 -7.75 17.98
CA PRO A 26 6.23 -7.36 17.40
C PRO A 26 6.14 -5.91 16.94
N GLY A 27 6.94 -5.02 17.54
CA GLY A 27 6.93 -3.61 17.19
C GLY A 27 8.01 -3.20 16.19
N SER A 28 8.71 -4.15 15.59
CA SER A 28 9.78 -3.82 14.65
C SER A 28 9.21 -3.18 13.39
N VAL A 29 9.46 -1.87 13.22
CA VAL A 29 8.95 -1.12 12.07
C VAL A 29 9.53 -1.66 10.78
N SER A 30 10.82 -1.98 10.75
CA SER A 30 11.43 -2.50 9.53
C SER A 30 10.84 -3.84 9.11
N VAL A 31 10.55 -4.73 10.06
CA VAL A 31 9.93 -6.02 9.74
C VAL A 31 8.47 -5.81 9.31
N LEU A 32 7.75 -4.93 10.01
CA LEU A 32 6.37 -4.62 9.64
C LEU A 32 6.28 -4.07 8.23
N LEU A 33 7.20 -3.17 7.84
CA LEU A 33 7.22 -2.62 6.49
C LEU A 33 7.54 -3.68 5.44
N ALA A 34 8.52 -4.53 5.72
CA ALA A 34 8.88 -5.61 4.81
C ALA A 34 7.71 -6.58 4.62
N LEU A 35 7.04 -6.92 5.71
CA LEU A 35 5.87 -7.80 5.67
C LEU A 35 4.71 -7.15 4.92
N ALA A 36 4.47 -5.87 5.17
CA ALA A 36 3.42 -5.13 4.47
C ALA A 36 3.69 -5.09 2.96
N ASP A 37 4.92 -4.78 2.57
CA ASP A 37 5.28 -4.73 1.16
C ASP A 37 5.11 -6.11 0.50
N ALA A 38 5.53 -7.17 1.17
CA ALA A 38 5.41 -8.52 0.64
C ALA A 38 3.94 -8.93 0.48
N THR A 39 3.10 -8.64 1.48
CA THR A 39 1.67 -8.97 1.39
C THR A 39 0.98 -8.13 0.32
N ARG A 40 1.39 -6.87 0.14
CA ARG A 40 0.84 -6.03 -0.91
C ARG A 40 1.19 -6.59 -2.29
N GLN A 41 2.43 -7.06 -2.47
CA GLN A 41 2.86 -7.66 -3.73
C GLN A 41 2.07 -8.91 -4.06
N GLU A 42 1.60 -9.63 -3.04
CA GLU A 42 0.76 -10.82 -3.23
C GLU A 42 -0.70 -10.46 -3.49
N GLY A 43 -1.04 -9.18 -3.53
CA GLY A 43 -2.41 -8.75 -3.76
C GLY A 43 -3.27 -8.75 -2.51
N MET A 44 -2.68 -8.94 -1.34
CA MET A 44 -3.41 -8.93 -0.08
C MET A 44 -3.41 -7.53 0.54
N GLN A 45 -4.07 -6.58 -0.12
CA GLN A 45 -4.03 -5.18 0.28
C GLN A 45 -4.58 -4.93 1.67
N GLY A 46 -5.64 -5.64 2.06
CA GLY A 46 -6.20 -5.48 3.40
C GLY A 46 -5.22 -5.86 4.49
N LYS A 47 -4.51 -6.95 4.30
CA LYS A 47 -3.51 -7.41 5.24
C LYS A 47 -2.31 -6.46 5.25
N ALA A 48 -1.89 -6.00 4.07
CA ALA A 48 -0.82 -5.03 3.96
C ALA A 48 -1.17 -3.73 4.69
N LEU A 49 -2.40 -3.24 4.53
CA LEU A 49 -2.85 -2.04 5.23
C LEU A 49 -2.74 -2.20 6.74
N HIS A 50 -3.12 -3.37 7.25
CA HIS A 50 -3.00 -3.63 8.68
C HIS A 50 -1.56 -3.46 9.15
N TYR A 51 -0.61 -4.07 8.43
CA TYR A 51 0.80 -3.98 8.82
C TYR A 51 1.36 -2.57 8.69
N TYR A 52 0.98 -1.83 7.63
CA TYR A 52 1.42 -0.44 7.49
C TYR A 52 0.89 0.40 8.66
N ARG A 53 -0.35 0.15 9.07
CA ARG A 53 -0.96 0.91 10.16
C ARG A 53 -0.31 0.60 11.50
N VAL A 54 0.08 -0.64 11.73
CA VAL A 54 0.84 -0.99 12.94
C VAL A 54 2.20 -0.28 12.91
N ALA A 55 2.86 -0.28 11.75
CA ALA A 55 4.13 0.43 11.60
C ALA A 55 3.95 1.92 11.91
N LEU A 56 2.88 2.54 11.40
CA LEU A 56 2.61 3.96 11.65
C LEU A 56 2.23 4.25 13.10
N ALA A 57 1.63 3.29 13.80
CA ALA A 57 1.36 3.44 15.22
C ALA A 57 2.67 3.51 16.02
N ASN A 58 3.70 2.81 15.55
CA ASN A 58 5.01 2.82 16.20
C ASN A 58 5.90 3.97 15.71
N ASP A 59 5.69 4.42 14.47
CA ASP A 59 6.49 5.48 13.87
C ASP A 59 5.60 6.31 12.93
N PRO A 60 4.84 7.27 13.48
CA PRO A 60 3.82 8.00 12.69
C PRO A 60 4.38 8.86 11.55
N ARG A 61 5.66 9.17 11.58
CA ARG A 61 6.29 10.01 10.54
C ARG A 61 7.09 9.20 9.55
N ASN A 62 6.90 7.89 9.53
CA ASN A 62 7.66 7.02 8.65
C ASN A 62 7.17 7.19 7.21
N VAL A 63 8.03 7.77 6.36
CA VAL A 63 7.70 8.08 4.97
C VAL A 63 7.39 6.80 4.19
N ALA A 64 8.16 5.75 4.41
CA ALA A 64 7.93 4.48 3.70
C ALA A 64 6.58 3.87 4.06
N ALA A 65 6.18 3.97 5.33
CA ALA A 65 4.90 3.43 5.77
C ALA A 65 3.73 4.24 5.18
N ILE A 66 3.85 5.57 5.17
CA ILE A 66 2.82 6.44 4.58
C ILE A 66 2.67 6.15 3.09
N THR A 67 3.79 6.01 2.39
CA THR A 67 3.79 5.70 0.97
C THR A 67 3.16 4.34 0.71
N GLY A 68 3.58 3.33 1.46
CA GLY A 68 3.06 1.97 1.30
C GLY A 68 1.57 1.87 1.59
N GLU A 69 1.12 2.51 2.67
CA GLU A 69 -0.31 2.54 2.98
C GLU A 69 -1.09 3.21 1.85
N GLY A 70 -0.58 4.32 1.34
CA GLY A 70 -1.21 5.01 0.22
C GLY A 70 -1.27 4.14 -1.03
N LEU A 71 -0.20 3.41 -1.34
CA LEU A 71 -0.18 2.51 -2.48
C LEU A 71 -1.22 1.40 -2.33
N ALA A 72 -1.31 0.80 -1.14
CA ALA A 72 -2.30 -0.25 -0.90
C ALA A 72 -3.72 0.29 -1.03
N LEU A 73 -3.96 1.51 -0.53
CA LEU A 73 -5.26 2.17 -0.67
C LEU A 73 -5.60 2.42 -2.13
N ALA A 74 -4.64 2.91 -2.91
CA ALA A 74 -4.85 3.17 -4.34
C ALA A 74 -5.15 1.86 -5.08
N GLU A 75 -4.44 0.79 -4.74
CA GLU A 75 -4.65 -0.52 -5.35
C GLU A 75 -6.02 -1.10 -5.02
N LYS A 76 -6.59 -0.73 -3.87
CA LYS A 76 -7.95 -1.11 -3.52
C LYS A 76 -9.00 -0.20 -4.16
N GLY A 77 -8.59 0.86 -4.83
CA GLY A 77 -9.51 1.82 -5.41
C GLY A 77 -9.91 2.94 -4.46
N ALA A 78 -9.32 3.02 -3.27
CA ALA A 78 -9.61 4.07 -2.30
C ALA A 78 -8.76 5.30 -2.58
N THR A 79 -8.99 5.93 -3.73
CA THR A 79 -8.13 6.99 -4.24
C THR A 79 -8.15 8.24 -3.38
N GLU A 80 -9.29 8.58 -2.77
CA GLU A 80 -9.35 9.75 -1.89
C GLU A 80 -8.47 9.57 -0.65
N LYS A 81 -8.55 8.39 -0.04
CA LYS A 81 -7.71 8.11 1.13
C LYS A 81 -6.24 8.08 0.74
N ALA A 82 -5.92 7.51 -0.41
CA ALA A 82 -4.56 7.49 -0.92
C ALA A 82 -4.06 8.92 -1.16
N GLY A 83 -4.93 9.79 -1.66
CA GLY A 83 -4.59 11.21 -1.86
C GLY A 83 -4.27 11.92 -0.56
N ARG A 84 -4.96 11.57 0.52
CA ARG A 84 -4.65 12.15 1.83
C ARG A 84 -3.25 11.72 2.31
N ASN A 85 -2.86 10.50 1.98
CA ASN A 85 -1.50 10.05 2.29
C ASN A 85 -0.45 10.84 1.50
N LEU A 86 -0.76 11.20 0.25
CA LEU A 86 0.15 12.04 -0.53
C LEU A 86 0.31 13.42 0.10
N VAL A 87 -0.77 14.00 0.63
CA VAL A 87 -0.70 15.29 1.33
C VAL A 87 0.17 15.16 2.58
N ARG A 88 0.02 14.08 3.34
CA ARG A 88 0.88 13.83 4.49
C ARG A 88 2.35 13.71 4.08
N LEU A 89 2.60 13.05 2.96
CA LEU A 89 3.95 12.90 2.44
C LEU A 89 4.55 14.25 2.10
N GLN A 90 3.76 15.12 1.45
CA GLN A 90 4.20 16.47 1.13
C GLN A 90 4.60 17.25 2.38
N ALA A 91 3.84 17.08 3.45
CA ALA A 91 4.12 17.78 4.71
C ALA A 91 5.42 17.30 5.35
N LEU A 92 5.78 16.03 5.13
CA LEU A 92 6.95 15.44 5.78
C LEU A 92 8.22 15.56 4.96
N CYS A 93 8.14 15.40 3.64
CA CYS A 93 9.34 15.35 2.81
C CYS A 93 9.37 16.44 1.72
N GLY A 94 8.32 17.28 1.65
CA GLY A 94 8.29 18.36 0.67
C GLY A 94 7.58 17.99 -0.61
N LYS A 95 7.20 19.02 -1.39
CA LYS A 95 6.40 18.81 -2.60
C LYS A 95 7.13 18.00 -3.66
N ASP A 96 8.41 18.32 -3.87
CA ASP A 96 9.19 17.64 -4.90
C ASP A 96 9.40 16.17 -4.55
N CYS A 97 9.71 15.89 -3.32
CA CYS A 97 9.86 14.54 -2.82
C CYS A 97 8.55 13.74 -3.00
N ALA A 98 7.43 14.33 -2.61
CA ALA A 98 6.13 13.67 -2.75
C ALA A 98 5.73 13.50 -4.20
N ALA A 99 6.04 14.49 -5.06
CA ALA A 99 5.70 14.42 -6.47
C ALA A 99 6.44 13.31 -7.21
N ASP A 100 7.65 12.99 -6.75
CA ASP A 100 8.47 11.93 -7.34
C ASP A 100 8.21 10.57 -6.71
N SER A 101 7.29 10.48 -5.75
CA SER A 101 7.04 9.24 -5.02
C SER A 101 6.26 8.23 -5.87
N PRO A 102 6.42 6.93 -5.57
CA PRO A 102 5.57 5.91 -6.20
C PRO A 102 4.08 6.17 -5.99
N LEU A 103 3.73 6.78 -4.85
CA LEU A 103 2.33 7.08 -4.55
C LEU A 103 1.78 8.15 -5.50
N ALA A 104 2.55 9.21 -5.77
CA ALA A 104 2.13 10.23 -6.72
C ALA A 104 1.96 9.62 -8.11
N GLU A 105 2.89 8.75 -8.50
CA GLU A 105 2.81 8.06 -9.78
C GLU A 105 1.56 7.19 -9.87
N ALA A 106 1.28 6.43 -8.81
CA ALA A 106 0.10 5.57 -8.77
C ALA A 106 -1.19 6.36 -8.87
N LEU A 107 -1.25 7.53 -8.23
CA LEU A 107 -2.44 8.38 -8.26
C LEU A 107 -2.60 9.10 -9.60
N ALA A 108 -1.49 9.38 -10.29
CA ALA A 108 -1.54 10.00 -11.61
C ALA A 108 -2.05 9.04 -12.67
N ARG A 109 -1.82 7.74 -12.50
CA ARG A 109 -2.39 6.75 -13.41
C ARG A 109 -3.87 6.62 -13.09
N LYS A 110 -4.71 6.84 -14.08
CA LYS A 110 -6.14 6.64 -13.85
C LYS A 110 -6.38 5.16 -13.65
N PRO A 111 -7.00 4.78 -12.55
CA PRO A 111 -7.32 3.37 -12.36
C PRO A 111 -8.26 2.91 -13.46
N ALA A 112 -8.12 1.66 -13.88
CA ALA A 112 -9.04 1.07 -14.82
C ALA A 112 -10.45 1.17 -14.20
N PRO A 113 -11.48 1.57 -14.97
CA PRO A 113 -12.84 1.65 -14.42
C PRO A 113 -13.25 0.26 -13.95
N LYS A 114 -13.65 0.22 -12.76
CA LYS A 114 -14.06 -1.04 -12.18
C LYS A 114 -15.54 -1.23 -12.34
N MET A 115 -15.53 -0.95 -12.24
CA MET A 115 -16.48 -0.76 -12.03
C MET A 115 -17.31 -0.49 -12.75
N VAL A 116 -17.20 -0.47 -13.01
CA VAL A 116 -17.81 -0.12 -13.62
C VAL A 116 -18.41 -0.90 -14.00
N THR A 117 -18.25 -1.33 -13.52
CA THR A 117 -18.67 -1.74 -13.61
C THR A 117 -19.46 -1.81 -13.33
N ALA A 118 -19.77 -2.04 -13.25
CA ALA A 118 -20.48 -1.90 -12.93
C ALA A 118 -21.13 -1.37 -12.75
N THR A 119 -21.05 -1.32 -13.04
CA THR A 119 -21.63 -0.58 -12.95
C THR A 119 -21.82 -0.12 -13.40
N SER A 120 -21.39 -0.29 -13.89
CA SER A 120 -21.81 0.43 -14.29
C SER A 120 -22.21 0.48 -14.79
N VAL A 121 -22.05 0.06 -15.26
CA VAL A 121 -22.92 0.39 -15.59
C VAL A 121 -23.42 0.52 -15.52
N THR A 122 -23.20 0.25 -15.86
CA THR A 122 -24.08 0.75 -15.81
C THR A 122 -24.25 1.14 -15.80
N ALA A 123 -23.92 0.98 -16.25
CA ALA A 123 -24.45 1.64 -16.23
C ALA A 123 -24.53 1.92 -16.56
N LYS A 124 -24.35 1.59 -17.15
CA LYS A 124 -24.72 2.02 -17.38
C LYS A 124 -24.88 2.22 -17.13
N THR A 125 -24.60 1.74 -17.57
CA THR A 125 -25.01 2.05 -17.35
C THR A 125 -24.99 2.24 -17.02
N LEU A 126 -24.87 1.95 -17.65
CA LEU A 126 -25.10 2.38 -17.36
C LEU A 126 -25.03 2.85 -17.16
N ILE A 127 -24.72 2.60 -17.27
CA ILE A 127 -24.94 3.16 -17.15
C ILE A 127 -24.82 3.61 -16.87
N SER A 128 -24.65 3.22 -17.28
CA SER A 128 -24.89 3.75 -17.03
C SER A 128 -24.79 3.98 -16.59
N GLU A 129 -24.53 3.73 -16.97
CA GLU A 129 -24.70 4.08 -16.60
C GLU A 129 -24.79 4.39 -16.02
N ASN A 130 -24.50 3.89 -16.10
CA ASN A 130 -24.84 4.31 -15.71
C ASN A 130 -24.91 4.45 -15.26
#